data_a75cdaf0f81794511ad47b52690a00d7
#
_entry.id   a75cdaf0f81794511ad47b52690a00d7
#
_cell.length_a   1.000
_cell.length_b   1.000
_cell.length_c   1.000
_cell.angle_alpha   90.00
_cell.angle_beta   90.00
_cell.angle_gamma   90.00
#
_symmetry.space_group_name_H-M   'P 1'
#
loop_
_entity.id
_entity.type
_entity.pdbx_description
1 polymer ?
#
loop_
_entity_poly.entity_id
_entity_poly.type
_entity_poly.pdbx_seq_one_letter_code
_entity_poly.pdbx_strand_id
1 'polypeptide(L)'
;MKILLLEHPRHIPQDRFNDIANTPLSSSLITSYLAGMLMSQGHKVKVVEGYLEKLTYTEISRIVNGFAPDILGVHIVFGWENNQSLFAFLKAIKKEGLQHITAYGFYPTFAYPEIFQQCPEIDTIMVGEPELTFAELAKEELDQIKLSDITGLAWQDKQGKSYLQRREVIQNLDRLPYPVHSEAMLRLSEINIEGSRGCYGGCTFCYINPYYGRTGCWRGRRPENIIAEIDHLIDRYGQKNFYFVDPNFFGPGQHGRERVLRLASLLKERGIRFGIEGRVNDIEEETLSALVEAGLHQILIGLESGRNESLQRLNKRTTVEQNERAIQLLRQYGIEPNVGFIMFEPDSSLKDIRTNFEFLKRNDLLKDLSITANVLYHPQIILQGTKAYQSLQAEGRLKLLSTSYEGTASFANPQVASLALIMSMITNYIFAKMNGIWSGRDPEPKDADIVYHKLNQTLIRYFQDTLSQLESGKPLVDGEITALVNQAKEDIDAGGHFH
;
A
#
# COMPACT_ATOMS: atom_id res chain seq x y z
N MET A 1 -24.28 10.75 -18.15
CA MET A 1 -22.94 10.82 -18.77
C MET A 1 -22.33 9.44 -18.98
N LYS A 2 -21.38 9.32 -19.90
CA LYS A 2 -20.50 8.14 -20.02
C LYS A 2 -19.21 8.42 -19.28
N ILE A 3 -18.83 7.58 -18.34
CA ILE A 3 -17.65 7.77 -17.52
C ILE A 3 -16.78 6.51 -17.60
N LEU A 4 -15.50 6.69 -17.91
CA LEU A 4 -14.53 5.61 -17.89
C LEU A 4 -13.61 5.81 -16.70
N LEU A 5 -13.46 4.77 -15.88
CA LEU A 5 -12.54 4.73 -14.74
C LEU A 5 -11.37 3.82 -15.10
N LEU A 6 -10.16 4.35 -15.03
CA LEU A 6 -8.94 3.68 -15.45
C LEU A 6 -8.04 3.35 -14.25
N GLU A 7 -7.82 2.07 -14.01
CA GLU A 7 -6.65 1.54 -13.30
C GLU A 7 -5.52 1.40 -14.33
N HIS A 8 -4.65 2.40 -14.39
CA HIS A 8 -3.64 2.45 -15.45
C HIS A 8 -2.57 1.36 -15.28
N PRO A 9 -1.89 0.94 -16.36
CA PRO A 9 -0.74 0.05 -16.28
C PRO A 9 0.32 0.63 -15.34
N ARG A 10 0.80 -0.20 -14.41
CA ARG A 10 1.85 0.17 -13.46
C ARG A 10 3.11 -0.58 -13.81
N HIS A 11 4.22 0.12 -13.89
CA HIS A 11 5.52 -0.47 -14.08
C HIS A 11 6.34 -0.29 -12.80
N ILE A 12 6.94 -1.35 -12.32
CA ILE A 12 7.82 -1.31 -11.15
C ILE A 12 9.24 -1.19 -11.67
N PRO A 13 9.97 -0.11 -11.33
CA PRO A 13 11.36 0.05 -11.74
C PRO A 13 12.21 -1.14 -11.28
N GLN A 14 13.18 -1.56 -12.11
CA GLN A 14 14.01 -2.74 -11.82
C GLN A 14 14.85 -2.61 -10.54
N ASP A 15 15.18 -1.39 -10.15
CA ASP A 15 15.92 -1.07 -8.93
C ASP A 15 15.03 -0.96 -7.69
N ARG A 16 13.70 -1.15 -7.85
CA ARG A 16 12.70 -1.02 -6.79
C ARG A 16 11.80 -2.25 -6.61
N PHE A 17 12.24 -3.42 -7.05
CA PHE A 17 11.46 -4.66 -6.86
C PHE A 17 11.20 -4.98 -5.39
N ASN A 18 12.09 -4.62 -4.50
CA ASN A 18 11.91 -4.78 -3.06
C ASN A 18 10.82 -3.88 -2.45
N ASP A 19 10.36 -2.85 -3.17
CA ASP A 19 9.23 -2.02 -2.73
C ASP A 19 7.86 -2.63 -3.06
N ILE A 20 7.82 -3.77 -3.76
CA ILE A 20 6.58 -4.49 -4.12
C ILE A 20 5.72 -4.80 -2.90
N ALA A 21 6.34 -5.12 -1.75
CA ALA A 21 5.63 -5.40 -0.52
C ALA A 21 4.71 -4.25 -0.06
N ASN A 22 4.98 -3.02 -0.50
CA ASN A 22 4.21 -1.82 -0.18
C ASN A 22 3.28 -1.38 -1.32
N THR A 23 3.25 -2.13 -2.41
CA THR A 23 2.46 -1.79 -3.61
C THR A 23 1.19 -2.62 -3.62
N PRO A 24 0.00 -2.02 -3.74
CA PRO A 24 -1.21 -2.78 -3.99
C PRO A 24 -1.05 -3.57 -5.29
N LEU A 25 -0.95 -4.88 -5.21
CA LEU A 25 -0.85 -5.78 -6.37
C LEU A 25 -2.20 -6.00 -7.03
N SER A 26 -3.28 -5.75 -6.32
CA SER A 26 -4.66 -5.85 -6.80
C SER A 26 -5.21 -4.49 -7.20
N SER A 27 -6.32 -4.49 -7.90
CA SER A 27 -7.07 -3.29 -8.22
C SER A 27 -7.59 -2.59 -6.97
N SER A 28 -7.68 -1.29 -7.03
CA SER A 28 -8.12 -0.49 -5.90
C SER A 28 -9.64 -0.54 -5.72
N LEU A 29 -10.10 -0.77 -4.49
CA LEU A 29 -11.51 -0.61 -4.14
C LEU A 29 -12.01 0.83 -4.30
N ILE A 30 -11.15 1.84 -4.29
CA ILE A 30 -11.54 3.23 -4.54
C ILE A 30 -12.22 3.35 -5.90
N THR A 31 -11.64 2.79 -6.95
CA THR A 31 -12.26 2.76 -8.29
C THR A 31 -13.56 1.96 -8.31
N SER A 32 -13.63 0.86 -7.58
CA SER A 32 -14.83 0.03 -7.47
C SER A 32 -15.99 0.76 -6.75
N TYR A 33 -15.70 1.50 -5.67
CA TYR A 33 -16.66 2.34 -4.98
C TYR A 33 -17.14 3.51 -5.86
N LEU A 34 -16.22 4.15 -6.60
CA LEU A 34 -16.57 5.17 -7.58
C LEU A 34 -17.53 4.63 -8.64
N ALA A 35 -17.23 3.45 -9.19
CA ALA A 35 -18.12 2.80 -10.16
C ALA A 35 -19.51 2.57 -9.58
N GLY A 36 -19.60 2.01 -8.37
CA GLY A 36 -20.88 1.81 -7.66
C GLY A 36 -21.64 3.11 -7.45
N MET A 37 -20.97 4.16 -6.98
CA MET A 37 -21.57 5.49 -6.76
C MET A 37 -22.13 6.08 -8.05
N LEU A 38 -21.34 6.12 -9.10
CA LEU A 38 -21.73 6.72 -10.38
C LEU A 38 -22.85 5.92 -11.09
N MET A 39 -22.78 4.58 -11.03
CA MET A 39 -23.86 3.72 -11.57
C MET A 39 -25.17 3.91 -10.81
N SER A 40 -25.12 4.08 -9.48
CA SER A 40 -26.33 4.32 -8.67
C SER A 40 -27.01 5.64 -9.00
N GLN A 41 -26.29 6.58 -9.61
CA GLN A 41 -26.81 7.86 -10.11
C GLN A 41 -27.26 7.81 -11.58
N GLY A 42 -27.23 6.65 -12.20
CA GLY A 42 -27.70 6.47 -13.57
C GLY A 42 -26.67 6.75 -14.65
N HIS A 43 -25.39 6.94 -14.31
CA HIS A 43 -24.33 7.12 -15.30
C HIS A 43 -23.94 5.79 -15.97
N LYS A 44 -23.53 5.83 -17.22
CA LYS A 44 -22.96 4.69 -17.93
C LYS A 44 -21.46 4.61 -17.62
N VAL A 45 -21.09 3.71 -16.71
CA VAL A 45 -19.70 3.58 -16.23
C VAL A 45 -19.03 2.36 -16.86
N LYS A 46 -17.75 2.55 -17.25
CA LYS A 46 -16.86 1.48 -17.68
C LYS A 46 -15.59 1.52 -16.83
N VAL A 47 -15.25 0.42 -16.16
CA VAL A 47 -13.96 0.24 -15.48
C VAL A 47 -13.00 -0.47 -16.44
N VAL A 48 -11.77 0.02 -16.53
CA VAL A 48 -10.68 -0.56 -17.34
C VAL A 48 -9.53 -0.91 -16.40
N GLU A 49 -9.25 -2.20 -16.30
CA GLU A 49 -8.23 -2.79 -15.44
C GLU A 49 -6.90 -2.93 -16.18
N GLY A 50 -6.31 -1.79 -16.58
CA GLY A 50 -5.06 -1.79 -17.33
C GLY A 50 -3.91 -2.50 -16.61
N TYR A 51 -3.89 -2.44 -15.28
CA TYR A 51 -2.88 -3.12 -14.46
C TYR A 51 -3.12 -4.63 -14.37
N LEU A 52 -4.30 -5.08 -13.94
CA LEU A 52 -4.60 -6.51 -13.78
C LEU A 52 -4.63 -7.27 -15.10
N GLU A 53 -5.15 -6.65 -16.14
CA GLU A 53 -5.25 -7.24 -17.49
C GLU A 53 -3.98 -7.00 -18.33
N LYS A 54 -2.96 -6.31 -17.76
CA LYS A 54 -1.67 -6.02 -18.42
C LYS A 54 -1.85 -5.32 -19.79
N LEU A 55 -2.83 -4.42 -19.87
CA LEU A 55 -3.11 -3.69 -21.10
C LEU A 55 -2.02 -2.66 -21.39
N THR A 56 -1.72 -2.49 -22.66
CA THR A 56 -0.90 -1.39 -23.16
C THR A 56 -1.71 -0.11 -23.30
N TYR A 57 -1.06 1.06 -23.28
CA TYR A 57 -1.76 2.33 -23.52
C TYR A 57 -2.40 2.40 -24.92
N THR A 58 -1.86 1.67 -25.90
CA THR A 58 -2.48 1.57 -27.24
C THR A 58 -3.82 0.81 -27.19
N GLU A 59 -3.91 -0.27 -26.42
CA GLU A 59 -5.16 -0.99 -26.22
C GLU A 59 -6.17 -0.17 -25.43
N ILE A 60 -5.70 0.53 -24.39
CA ILE A 60 -6.54 1.43 -23.59
C ILE A 60 -7.08 2.57 -24.46
N SER A 61 -6.27 3.17 -25.35
CA SER A 61 -6.74 4.20 -26.29
C SER A 61 -7.88 3.68 -27.17
N ARG A 62 -7.78 2.46 -27.70
CA ARG A 62 -8.86 1.85 -28.49
C ARG A 62 -10.15 1.69 -27.67
N ILE A 63 -10.01 1.30 -26.38
CA ILE A 63 -11.15 1.15 -25.46
C ILE A 63 -11.78 2.51 -25.17
N VAL A 64 -10.99 3.55 -24.88
CA VAL A 64 -11.45 4.91 -24.63
C VAL A 64 -12.19 5.45 -25.84
N ASN A 65 -11.60 5.35 -27.03
CA ASN A 65 -12.19 5.84 -28.28
C ASN A 65 -13.47 5.09 -28.63
N GLY A 66 -13.49 3.76 -28.46
CA GLY A 66 -14.69 2.95 -28.70
C GLY A 66 -15.83 3.21 -27.71
N PHE A 67 -15.53 3.52 -26.46
CA PHE A 67 -16.53 3.88 -25.46
C PHE A 67 -16.96 5.34 -25.57
N ALA A 68 -16.06 6.23 -25.99
CA ALA A 68 -16.24 7.66 -26.10
C ALA A 68 -16.81 8.29 -24.81
N PRO A 69 -16.04 8.30 -23.71
CA PRO A 69 -16.50 8.84 -22.44
C PRO A 69 -16.55 10.36 -22.45
N ASP A 70 -17.48 10.93 -21.69
CA ASP A 70 -17.51 12.36 -21.37
C ASP A 70 -16.39 12.71 -20.36
N ILE A 71 -16.18 11.81 -19.38
CA ILE A 71 -15.14 11.95 -18.35
C ILE A 71 -14.28 10.69 -18.30
N LEU A 72 -12.96 10.89 -18.29
CA LEU A 72 -11.97 9.87 -17.93
C LEU A 72 -11.48 10.11 -16.51
N GLY A 73 -11.81 9.20 -15.58
CA GLY A 73 -11.26 9.18 -14.23
C GLY A 73 -10.04 8.25 -14.16
N VAL A 74 -8.91 8.75 -13.67
CA VAL A 74 -7.66 8.01 -13.60
C VAL A 74 -7.22 7.83 -12.16
N HIS A 75 -7.07 6.59 -11.72
CA HIS A 75 -6.50 6.27 -10.41
C HIS A 75 -4.97 6.29 -10.50
N ILE A 76 -4.31 7.15 -9.72
CA ILE A 76 -2.85 7.24 -9.62
C ILE A 76 -2.45 6.91 -8.19
N VAL A 77 -1.76 5.76 -8.00
CA VAL A 77 -1.42 5.26 -6.66
C VAL A 77 -0.13 5.88 -6.14
N PHE A 78 0.92 5.87 -6.98
CA PHE A 78 2.27 6.31 -6.62
C PHE A 78 2.90 7.20 -7.69
N GLY A 79 3.86 8.03 -7.27
CA GLY A 79 4.66 8.88 -8.15
C GLY A 79 6.04 8.29 -8.49
N TRP A 80 6.21 6.96 -8.48
CA TRP A 80 7.53 6.33 -8.60
C TRP A 80 8.25 6.58 -9.92
N GLU A 81 7.50 6.73 -11.02
CA GLU A 81 8.06 6.81 -12.37
C GLU A 81 7.89 8.14 -13.05
N ASN A 82 7.68 9.22 -12.33
CA ASN A 82 7.23 10.48 -12.93
C ASN A 82 5.95 10.34 -13.77
N ASN A 83 5.33 9.16 -13.77
CA ASN A 83 4.14 8.82 -14.57
C ASN A 83 4.23 9.26 -16.05
N GLN A 84 5.42 9.33 -16.63
CA GLN A 84 5.66 9.89 -17.99
C GLN A 84 4.82 9.18 -19.05
N SER A 85 4.77 7.86 -19.04
CA SER A 85 3.97 7.09 -20.00
C SER A 85 2.48 7.35 -19.83
N LEU A 86 1.99 7.47 -18.60
CA LEU A 86 0.61 7.84 -18.30
C LEU A 86 0.31 9.25 -18.82
N PHE A 87 1.16 10.23 -18.51
CA PHE A 87 0.94 11.61 -18.92
C PHE A 87 1.01 11.78 -20.44
N ALA A 88 1.92 11.06 -21.13
CA ALA A 88 1.94 11.01 -22.59
C ALA A 88 0.65 10.46 -23.19
N PHE A 89 0.11 9.38 -22.60
CA PHE A 89 -1.19 8.81 -22.97
C PHE A 89 -2.33 9.80 -22.74
N LEU A 90 -2.42 10.44 -21.58
CA LEU A 90 -3.48 11.41 -21.27
C LEU A 90 -3.45 12.62 -22.23
N LYS A 91 -2.26 13.10 -22.55
CA LYS A 91 -2.05 14.16 -23.55
C LYS A 91 -2.54 13.76 -24.94
N ALA A 92 -2.28 12.52 -25.36
CA ALA A 92 -2.74 12.00 -26.65
C ALA A 92 -4.27 11.93 -26.70
N ILE A 93 -4.89 11.30 -25.71
CA ILE A 93 -6.36 11.14 -25.63
C ILE A 93 -7.08 12.50 -25.55
N LYS A 94 -6.52 13.48 -24.82
CA LYS A 94 -7.09 14.82 -24.73
C LYS A 94 -7.12 15.51 -26.11
N LYS A 95 -6.07 15.32 -26.92
CA LYS A 95 -6.02 15.84 -28.30
C LYS A 95 -7.02 15.17 -29.24
N GLU A 96 -7.40 13.91 -28.96
CA GLU A 96 -8.40 13.17 -29.73
C GLU A 96 -9.84 13.58 -29.42
N GLY A 97 -10.05 14.53 -28.48
CA GLY A 97 -11.36 15.16 -28.23
C GLY A 97 -12.02 14.76 -26.91
N LEU A 98 -11.31 14.07 -25.99
CA LEU A 98 -11.84 13.78 -24.65
C LEU A 98 -12.13 15.10 -23.90
N GLN A 99 -13.37 15.26 -23.41
CA GLN A 99 -13.82 16.53 -22.82
C GLN A 99 -13.16 16.78 -21.45
N HIS A 100 -13.13 15.78 -20.55
CA HIS A 100 -12.66 15.99 -19.19
C HIS A 100 -11.82 14.81 -18.68
N ILE A 101 -10.67 15.13 -18.07
CA ILE A 101 -9.81 14.17 -17.36
C ILE A 101 -9.75 14.57 -15.89
N THR A 102 -10.05 13.63 -15.01
CA THR A 102 -9.89 13.81 -13.56
C THR A 102 -9.02 12.70 -12.96
N ALA A 103 -8.13 13.05 -12.04
CA ALA A 103 -7.30 12.08 -11.33
C ALA A 103 -7.74 11.95 -9.86
N TYR A 104 -7.49 10.77 -9.27
CA TYR A 104 -7.78 10.49 -7.87
C TYR A 104 -6.81 9.46 -7.29
N GLY A 105 -6.78 9.33 -5.97
CA GLY A 105 -5.93 8.38 -5.25
C GLY A 105 -4.99 9.06 -4.26
N PHE A 106 -4.05 8.30 -3.71
CA PHE A 106 -3.14 8.82 -2.69
C PHE A 106 -2.18 9.87 -3.25
N TYR A 107 -1.46 9.53 -4.33
CA TYR A 107 -0.51 10.47 -4.92
C TYR A 107 -1.15 11.79 -5.37
N PRO A 108 -2.27 11.80 -6.12
CA PRO A 108 -2.95 13.05 -6.46
C PRO A 108 -3.41 13.86 -5.26
N THR A 109 -3.84 13.21 -4.18
CA THR A 109 -4.27 13.90 -2.96
C THR A 109 -3.17 14.75 -2.34
N PHE A 110 -1.92 14.29 -2.39
CA PHE A 110 -0.79 14.98 -1.76
C PHE A 110 -0.03 15.89 -2.72
N ALA A 111 0.02 15.55 -4.02
CA ALA A 111 0.87 16.19 -5.01
C ALA A 111 0.11 16.83 -6.18
N TYR A 112 -1.17 17.23 -6.01
CA TYR A 112 -1.97 17.78 -7.09
C TYR A 112 -1.34 19.01 -7.78
N PRO A 113 -0.64 19.94 -7.09
CA PRO A 113 -0.03 21.06 -7.79
C PRO A 113 1.09 20.63 -8.74
N GLU A 114 1.89 19.63 -8.33
CA GLU A 114 2.96 19.06 -9.16
C GLU A 114 2.40 18.29 -10.36
N ILE A 115 1.34 17.50 -10.13
CA ILE A 115 0.68 16.74 -11.21
C ILE A 115 0.13 17.67 -12.28
N PHE A 116 -0.52 18.78 -11.91
CA PHE A 116 -0.99 19.77 -12.85
C PHE A 116 0.14 20.41 -13.67
N GLN A 117 1.32 20.64 -13.07
CA GLN A 117 2.49 21.16 -13.78
C GLN A 117 3.07 20.14 -14.76
N GLN A 118 3.07 18.85 -14.41
CA GLN A 118 3.60 17.78 -15.24
C GLN A 118 2.64 17.34 -16.35
N CYS A 119 1.33 17.43 -16.11
CA CYS A 119 0.27 17.03 -17.04
C CYS A 119 -0.89 18.04 -17.01
N PRO A 120 -0.75 19.18 -17.70
CA PRO A 120 -1.81 20.21 -17.78
C PRO A 120 -3.11 19.73 -18.43
N GLU A 121 -3.08 18.57 -19.08
CA GLU A 121 -4.25 17.93 -19.69
C GLU A 121 -5.22 17.33 -18.66
N ILE A 122 -4.79 17.16 -17.41
CA ILE A 122 -5.67 16.80 -16.30
C ILE A 122 -6.42 18.06 -15.87
N ASP A 123 -7.74 18.06 -16.06
CA ASP A 123 -8.60 19.21 -15.79
C ASP A 123 -8.85 19.41 -14.29
N THR A 124 -9.02 18.30 -13.57
CA THR A 124 -9.32 18.30 -12.12
C THR A 124 -8.66 17.14 -11.38
N ILE A 125 -8.49 17.30 -10.08
CA ILE A 125 -7.98 16.24 -9.20
C ILE A 125 -8.86 16.14 -7.95
N MET A 126 -9.29 14.93 -7.63
CA MET A 126 -10.05 14.66 -6.40
C MET A 126 -9.10 14.43 -5.24
N VAL A 127 -9.27 15.21 -4.19
CA VAL A 127 -8.41 15.21 -3.00
C VAL A 127 -9.13 14.53 -1.83
N GLY A 128 -8.57 13.45 -1.31
CA GLY A 128 -9.16 12.59 -0.30
C GLY A 128 -10.16 11.59 -0.89
N GLU A 129 -11.27 11.34 -0.19
CA GLU A 129 -12.32 10.40 -0.63
C GLU A 129 -13.04 10.93 -1.87
N PRO A 130 -12.97 10.24 -3.01
CA PRO A 130 -13.42 10.81 -4.27
C PRO A 130 -14.92 10.61 -4.56
N GLU A 131 -15.62 9.72 -3.87
CA GLU A 131 -16.95 9.24 -4.25
C GLU A 131 -17.98 10.39 -4.37
N LEU A 132 -18.09 11.22 -3.32
CA LEU A 132 -19.03 12.34 -3.33
C LEU A 132 -18.58 13.47 -4.25
N THR A 133 -17.27 13.70 -4.34
CA THR A 133 -16.68 14.71 -5.21
C THR A 133 -16.93 14.39 -6.68
N PHE A 134 -16.71 13.13 -7.08
CA PHE A 134 -17.00 12.69 -8.44
C PHE A 134 -18.50 12.70 -8.74
N ALA A 135 -19.31 12.28 -7.79
CA ALA A 135 -20.74 12.33 -7.92
C ALA A 135 -21.26 13.76 -8.17
N GLU A 136 -20.67 14.77 -7.52
CA GLU A 136 -20.98 16.18 -7.77
C GLU A 136 -20.46 16.65 -9.13
N LEU A 137 -19.24 16.27 -9.52
CA LEU A 137 -18.69 16.59 -10.83
C LEU A 137 -19.54 16.03 -11.98
N ALA A 138 -20.15 14.89 -11.80
CA ALA A 138 -20.95 14.21 -12.83
C ALA A 138 -22.43 14.61 -12.87
N LYS A 139 -22.90 15.53 -12.01
CA LYS A 139 -24.33 15.90 -11.93
C LYS A 139 -24.81 16.75 -13.12
N GLU A 140 -23.98 17.62 -13.62
CA GLU A 140 -24.34 18.63 -14.59
C GLU A 140 -23.51 18.45 -15.88
N GLU A 141 -23.95 19.08 -16.97
CA GLU A 141 -23.13 19.15 -18.19
C GLU A 141 -21.82 19.89 -17.89
N LEU A 142 -20.71 19.38 -18.43
CA LEU A 142 -19.35 19.85 -18.09
C LEU A 142 -19.11 21.34 -18.34
N ASP A 143 -19.80 21.94 -19.30
CA ASP A 143 -19.72 23.35 -19.64
C ASP A 143 -20.51 24.28 -18.68
N GLN A 144 -21.41 23.70 -17.87
CA GLN A 144 -22.21 24.41 -16.89
C GLN A 144 -21.67 24.32 -15.47
N ILE A 145 -20.68 23.43 -15.25
CA ILE A 145 -20.13 23.18 -13.92
C ILE A 145 -19.26 24.34 -13.45
N LYS A 146 -19.54 24.83 -12.27
CA LYS A 146 -18.68 25.77 -11.56
C LYS A 146 -17.77 24.99 -10.59
N LEU A 147 -16.54 24.70 -11.02
CA LEU A 147 -15.58 23.88 -10.27
C LEU A 147 -15.33 24.38 -8.85
N SER A 148 -15.43 25.71 -8.62
CA SER A 148 -15.26 26.33 -7.30
C SER A 148 -16.33 25.90 -6.28
N ASP A 149 -17.47 25.38 -6.73
CA ASP A 149 -18.58 25.01 -5.85
C ASP A 149 -18.51 23.53 -5.41
N ILE A 150 -17.58 22.76 -6.02
CA ILE A 150 -17.36 21.35 -5.71
C ILE A 150 -16.27 21.21 -4.64
N THR A 151 -16.67 20.79 -3.44
CA THR A 151 -15.69 20.49 -2.37
C THR A 151 -14.95 19.17 -2.65
N GLY A 152 -13.69 19.08 -2.23
CA GLY A 152 -12.82 17.94 -2.50
C GLY A 152 -12.18 17.93 -3.88
N LEU A 153 -12.49 18.93 -4.72
CA LEU A 153 -11.96 19.06 -6.08
C LEU A 153 -10.84 20.10 -6.13
N ALA A 154 -9.67 19.71 -6.63
CA ALA A 154 -8.61 20.63 -7.01
C ALA A 154 -8.68 20.92 -8.52
N TRP A 155 -8.42 22.17 -8.90
CA TRP A 155 -8.41 22.64 -10.29
C TRP A 155 -7.44 23.81 -10.46
N GLN A 156 -7.10 24.14 -11.70
CA GLN A 156 -6.25 25.29 -12.02
C GLN A 156 -7.00 26.33 -12.84
N ASP A 157 -6.67 27.61 -12.60
CA ASP A 157 -7.08 28.69 -13.50
C ASP A 157 -6.17 28.76 -14.73
N LYS A 158 -6.51 29.69 -15.65
CA LYS A 158 -5.75 29.91 -16.90
C LYS A 158 -4.31 30.40 -16.65
N GLN A 159 -4.00 30.88 -15.45
CA GLN A 159 -2.68 31.32 -15.01
C GLN A 159 -1.86 30.20 -14.36
N GLY A 160 -2.42 29.00 -14.23
CA GLY A 160 -1.78 27.84 -13.60
C GLY A 160 -1.81 27.87 -12.07
N LYS A 161 -2.61 28.74 -11.45
CA LYS A 161 -2.80 28.76 -10.01
C LYS A 161 -3.79 27.69 -9.60
N SER A 162 -3.38 26.82 -8.69
CA SER A 162 -4.21 25.74 -8.16
C SER A 162 -5.12 26.21 -7.04
N TYR A 163 -6.33 25.70 -7.02
CA TYR A 163 -7.36 25.94 -6.03
C TYR A 163 -7.86 24.61 -5.47
N LEU A 164 -8.24 24.59 -4.20
CA LEU A 164 -8.83 23.44 -3.51
C LEU A 164 -9.68 23.93 -2.35
N GLN A 165 -10.93 23.46 -2.29
CA GLN A 165 -11.73 23.49 -1.08
C GLN A 165 -11.84 22.05 -0.56
N ARG A 166 -11.24 21.73 0.59
CA ARG A 166 -11.25 20.37 1.13
C ARG A 166 -12.67 19.94 1.51
N ARG A 167 -12.96 18.65 1.27
CA ARG A 167 -14.20 18.00 1.70
C ARG A 167 -14.00 17.32 3.06
N GLU A 168 -15.02 17.38 3.89
CA GLU A 168 -15.10 16.52 5.08
C GLU A 168 -15.26 15.05 4.69
N VAL A 169 -14.63 14.18 5.49
CA VAL A 169 -14.69 12.73 5.25
C VAL A 169 -16.11 12.17 5.38
N ILE A 170 -16.41 11.14 4.62
CA ILE A 170 -17.71 10.45 4.67
C ILE A 170 -17.86 9.80 6.05
N GLN A 171 -18.78 10.30 6.89
CA GLN A 171 -18.94 9.85 8.27
C GLN A 171 -19.59 8.48 8.36
N ASN A 172 -20.60 8.21 7.56
CA ASN A 172 -21.33 6.94 7.53
C ASN A 172 -21.04 6.19 6.23
N LEU A 173 -20.12 5.21 6.31
CA LEU A 173 -19.69 4.41 5.17
C LEU A 173 -20.80 3.45 4.67
N ASP A 174 -21.79 3.11 5.50
CA ASP A 174 -22.92 2.27 5.10
C ASP A 174 -23.85 2.94 4.07
N ARG A 175 -23.71 4.24 3.85
CA ARG A 175 -24.45 4.99 2.82
C ARG A 175 -23.81 4.89 1.43
N LEU A 176 -22.57 4.42 1.35
CA LEU A 176 -21.95 4.17 0.06
C LEU A 176 -22.61 2.96 -0.60
N PRO A 177 -22.87 3.00 -1.90
CA PRO A 177 -23.20 1.80 -2.66
C PRO A 177 -22.08 0.77 -2.53
N TYR A 178 -22.39 -0.51 -2.67
CA TYR A 178 -21.37 -1.54 -2.71
C TYR A 178 -20.39 -1.31 -3.88
N PRO A 179 -19.12 -1.66 -3.70
CA PRO A 179 -18.15 -1.55 -4.77
C PRO A 179 -18.51 -2.50 -5.93
N VAL A 180 -18.29 -2.04 -7.16
CA VAL A 180 -18.44 -2.86 -8.35
C VAL A 180 -17.13 -3.53 -8.67
N HIS A 181 -17.03 -4.82 -8.41
CA HIS A 181 -15.84 -5.62 -8.74
C HIS A 181 -15.84 -5.90 -10.25
N SER A 182 -14.71 -5.60 -10.89
CA SER A 182 -14.48 -5.96 -12.29
C SER A 182 -14.33 -7.47 -12.46
N GLU A 183 -14.53 -7.99 -13.68
CA GLU A 183 -14.27 -9.41 -13.96
C GLU A 183 -12.81 -9.80 -13.67
N ALA A 184 -11.86 -8.89 -13.89
CA ALA A 184 -10.46 -9.12 -13.58
C ALA A 184 -10.23 -9.29 -12.08
N MET A 185 -10.87 -8.46 -11.25
CA MET A 185 -10.82 -8.60 -9.78
C MET A 185 -11.45 -9.90 -9.30
N LEU A 186 -12.59 -10.29 -9.87
CA LEU A 186 -13.30 -11.52 -9.50
C LEU A 186 -12.55 -12.82 -9.87
N ARG A 187 -11.53 -12.74 -10.74
CA ARG A 187 -10.61 -13.85 -11.06
C ARG A 187 -9.44 -13.97 -10.09
N LEU A 188 -9.23 -13.02 -9.20
CA LEU A 188 -8.20 -13.11 -8.17
C LEU A 188 -8.53 -14.23 -7.18
N SER A 189 -7.48 -14.83 -6.60
CA SER A 189 -7.63 -15.88 -5.59
C SER A 189 -8.25 -15.39 -4.29
N GLU A 190 -8.19 -14.09 -4.05
CA GLU A 190 -8.69 -13.40 -2.87
C GLU A 190 -9.34 -12.07 -3.27
N ILE A 191 -10.52 -11.79 -2.74
CA ILE A 191 -11.29 -10.59 -3.05
C ILE A 191 -11.15 -9.57 -1.93
N ASN A 192 -10.79 -8.36 -2.28
CA ASN A 192 -10.68 -7.25 -1.34
C ASN A 192 -12.05 -6.79 -0.86
N ILE A 193 -12.18 -6.59 0.46
CA ILE A 193 -13.33 -6.01 1.15
C ILE A 193 -12.84 -4.82 1.96
N GLU A 194 -13.63 -3.78 2.06
CA GLU A 194 -13.38 -2.64 2.94
C GLU A 194 -14.41 -2.64 4.06
N GLY A 195 -14.01 -2.96 5.27
CA GLY A 195 -14.85 -2.91 6.46
C GLY A 195 -14.73 -1.61 7.23
N SER A 196 -13.64 -0.87 7.03
CA SER A 196 -13.40 0.42 7.68
C SER A 196 -12.43 1.30 6.90
N ARG A 197 -12.45 2.62 7.16
CA ARG A 197 -11.53 3.60 6.61
C ARG A 197 -10.81 4.36 7.71
N GLY A 198 -9.53 4.67 7.45
CA GLY A 198 -8.70 5.42 8.38
C GLY A 198 -8.14 4.56 9.51
N CYS A 199 -7.46 5.22 10.45
CA CYS A 199 -6.86 4.59 11.60
C CYS A 199 -6.93 5.53 12.81
N TYR A 200 -7.12 4.97 14.00
CA TYR A 200 -7.08 5.76 15.23
C TYR A 200 -5.65 6.04 15.71
N GLY A 201 -4.64 5.42 15.13
CA GLY A 201 -3.24 5.67 15.39
C GLY A 201 -2.77 7.05 14.94
N GLY A 202 -1.54 7.42 15.29
CA GLY A 202 -0.95 8.71 14.93
C GLY A 202 0.51 8.55 14.51
N CYS A 203 0.86 7.43 13.88
CA CYS A 203 2.24 7.14 13.47
C CYS A 203 2.78 8.23 12.56
N THR A 204 4.03 8.65 12.82
CA THR A 204 4.64 9.81 12.14
C THR A 204 4.93 9.57 10.67
N PHE A 205 5.13 8.32 10.27
CA PHE A 205 5.44 7.89 8.91
C PHE A 205 4.21 7.60 8.06
N CYS A 206 3.03 7.38 8.68
CA CYS A 206 1.85 6.85 8.01
C CYS A 206 1.04 7.94 7.31
N TYR A 207 0.73 7.75 6.03
CA TYR A 207 -0.03 8.67 5.20
C TYR A 207 -1.55 8.53 5.34
N ILE A 208 -2.06 7.49 6.00
CA ILE A 208 -3.50 7.19 6.10
C ILE A 208 -4.28 8.36 6.71
N ASN A 209 -3.86 8.83 7.89
CA ASN A 209 -4.55 9.96 8.53
C ASN A 209 -4.42 11.28 7.75
N PRO A 210 -3.23 11.67 7.22
CA PRO A 210 -3.11 12.80 6.31
C PRO A 210 -4.02 12.72 5.08
N TYR A 211 -4.20 11.52 4.51
CA TYR A 211 -5.09 11.32 3.37
C TYR A 211 -6.54 11.71 3.70
N TYR A 212 -7.02 11.34 4.89
CA TYR A 212 -8.35 11.72 5.38
C TYR A 212 -8.38 13.12 6.04
N GLY A 213 -7.26 13.85 6.03
CA GLY A 213 -7.17 15.24 6.51
C GLY A 213 -7.11 15.43 8.02
N ARG A 214 -7.12 14.36 8.82
CA ARG A 214 -7.05 14.43 10.30
C ARG A 214 -6.49 13.17 10.95
N THR A 215 -5.92 13.33 12.15
CA THR A 215 -5.47 12.20 12.99
C THR A 215 -6.65 11.53 13.69
N GLY A 216 -6.60 10.21 13.85
CA GLY A 216 -7.62 9.43 14.56
C GLY A 216 -8.93 9.27 13.79
N CYS A 217 -8.88 9.25 12.49
CA CYS A 217 -10.04 9.27 11.60
C CYS A 217 -10.53 7.84 11.24
N TRP A 218 -10.68 6.96 12.23
CA TRP A 218 -11.25 5.64 11.97
C TRP A 218 -12.78 5.67 11.87
N ARG A 219 -13.35 4.99 10.87
CA ARG A 219 -14.79 4.84 10.64
C ARG A 219 -15.07 3.44 10.14
N GLY A 220 -15.89 2.69 10.88
CA GLY A 220 -16.28 1.32 10.52
C GLY A 220 -17.64 1.26 9.87
N ARG A 221 -17.80 0.36 8.90
CA ARG A 221 -19.10 -0.11 8.42
C ARG A 221 -19.73 -1.02 9.47
N ARG A 222 -21.05 -1.08 9.51
CA ARG A 222 -21.75 -2.03 10.37
C ARG A 222 -21.52 -3.47 9.90
N PRO A 223 -21.39 -4.44 10.82
CA PRO A 223 -21.20 -5.84 10.48
C PRO A 223 -22.21 -6.36 9.47
N GLU A 224 -23.50 -6.04 9.64
CA GLU A 224 -24.57 -6.46 8.75
C GLU A 224 -24.44 -5.90 7.32
N ASN A 225 -23.91 -4.68 7.18
CA ASN A 225 -23.66 -4.09 5.87
C ASN A 225 -22.50 -4.80 5.14
N ILE A 226 -21.41 -5.15 5.87
CA ILE A 226 -20.28 -5.91 5.34
C ILE A 226 -20.75 -7.31 4.90
N ILE A 227 -21.54 -7.97 5.74
CA ILE A 227 -22.04 -9.32 5.47
C ILE A 227 -22.95 -9.36 4.24
N ALA A 228 -23.80 -8.36 4.05
CA ALA A 228 -24.66 -8.31 2.87
C ALA A 228 -23.83 -8.19 1.56
N GLU A 229 -22.69 -7.49 1.57
CA GLU A 229 -21.76 -7.45 0.44
C GLU A 229 -21.08 -8.81 0.23
N ILE A 230 -20.59 -9.44 1.30
CA ILE A 230 -19.99 -10.77 1.23
C ILE A 230 -20.97 -11.81 0.72
N ASP A 231 -22.22 -11.83 1.24
CA ASP A 231 -23.28 -12.73 0.79
C ASP A 231 -23.55 -12.53 -0.72
N HIS A 232 -23.61 -11.29 -1.19
CA HIS A 232 -23.75 -11.00 -2.61
C HIS A 232 -22.58 -11.59 -3.45
N LEU A 233 -21.33 -11.48 -2.97
CA LEU A 233 -20.17 -12.03 -3.67
C LEU A 233 -20.13 -13.57 -3.64
N ILE A 234 -20.60 -14.18 -2.56
CA ILE A 234 -20.76 -15.64 -2.44
C ILE A 234 -21.82 -16.14 -3.40
N ASP A 235 -23.02 -15.57 -3.33
CA ASP A 235 -24.19 -16.05 -4.06
C ASP A 235 -24.03 -15.87 -5.58
N ARG A 236 -23.47 -14.75 -5.99
CA ARG A 236 -23.35 -14.41 -7.41
C ARG A 236 -22.10 -14.96 -8.08
N TYR A 237 -21.00 -15.06 -7.34
CA TYR A 237 -19.67 -15.37 -7.92
C TYR A 237 -18.99 -16.57 -7.26
N GLY A 238 -19.56 -17.16 -6.21
CA GLY A 238 -18.99 -18.30 -5.51
C GLY A 238 -17.72 -18.00 -4.71
N GLN A 239 -17.46 -16.73 -4.40
CA GLN A 239 -16.23 -16.31 -3.70
C GLN A 239 -16.22 -16.80 -2.25
N LYS A 240 -15.05 -17.28 -1.80
CA LYS A 240 -14.86 -17.83 -0.45
C LYS A 240 -13.60 -17.30 0.26
N ASN A 241 -12.73 -16.59 -0.45
CA ASN A 241 -11.52 -16.00 0.10
C ASN A 241 -11.58 -14.48 0.00
N PHE A 242 -11.38 -13.80 1.12
CA PHE A 242 -11.48 -12.35 1.22
C PHE A 242 -10.28 -11.75 1.94
N TYR A 243 -9.93 -10.51 1.62
CA TYR A 243 -8.97 -9.73 2.36
C TYR A 243 -9.57 -8.37 2.73
N PHE A 244 -9.60 -8.07 4.04
CA PHE A 244 -10.01 -6.75 4.50
C PHE A 244 -8.82 -5.79 4.37
N VAL A 245 -8.94 -4.86 3.42
CA VAL A 245 -7.90 -3.84 3.15
C VAL A 245 -7.98 -2.64 4.10
N ASP A 246 -8.57 -2.84 5.25
CA ASP A 246 -8.75 -1.83 6.28
C ASP A 246 -7.38 -1.43 6.86
N PRO A 247 -6.97 -0.15 6.88
CA PRO A 247 -5.71 0.26 7.51
C PRO A 247 -5.64 -0.09 9.01
N ASN A 248 -6.77 -0.34 9.62
CA ASN A 248 -6.95 -0.95 10.93
C ASN A 248 -8.34 -1.59 11.03
N PHE A 249 -8.39 -2.90 10.95
CA PHE A 249 -9.62 -3.68 10.98
C PHE A 249 -10.41 -3.55 12.27
N PHE A 250 -9.71 -3.51 13.42
CA PHE A 250 -10.32 -3.61 14.75
C PHE A 250 -11.10 -2.36 15.15
N GLY A 251 -10.52 -1.18 14.89
CA GLY A 251 -11.11 0.08 15.37
C GLY A 251 -10.80 0.37 16.85
N PRO A 252 -11.18 1.55 17.35
CA PRO A 252 -10.79 2.02 18.69
C PRO A 252 -11.71 1.48 19.80
N GLY A 253 -11.11 1.06 20.91
CA GLY A 253 -11.75 0.83 22.18
C GLY A 253 -12.87 -0.22 22.17
N GLN A 254 -13.79 -0.12 23.14
CA GLN A 254 -14.86 -1.10 23.34
C GLN A 254 -15.80 -1.21 22.12
N HIS A 255 -16.12 -0.11 21.47
CA HIS A 255 -16.97 -0.10 20.28
C HIS A 255 -16.35 -0.90 19.12
N GLY A 256 -15.03 -0.73 18.89
CA GLY A 256 -14.30 -1.52 17.89
C GLY A 256 -14.35 -3.02 18.21
N ARG A 257 -14.10 -3.36 19.48
CA ARG A 257 -14.15 -4.75 19.96
C ARG A 257 -15.53 -5.40 19.76
N GLU A 258 -16.61 -4.74 20.18
CA GLU A 258 -17.98 -5.23 20.01
C GLU A 258 -18.34 -5.43 18.52
N ARG A 259 -17.93 -4.47 17.67
CA ARG A 259 -18.08 -4.58 16.22
C ARG A 259 -17.37 -5.83 15.66
N VAL A 260 -16.13 -6.07 16.06
CA VAL A 260 -15.34 -7.22 15.60
C VAL A 260 -15.98 -8.53 16.04
N LEU A 261 -16.40 -8.66 17.30
CA LEU A 261 -17.07 -9.85 17.80
C LEU A 261 -18.38 -10.13 17.06
N ARG A 262 -19.16 -9.08 16.80
CA ARG A 262 -20.41 -9.21 16.02
C ARG A 262 -20.12 -9.64 14.59
N LEU A 263 -19.11 -9.04 13.93
CA LEU A 263 -18.71 -9.40 12.58
C LEU A 263 -18.19 -10.84 12.51
N ALA A 264 -17.35 -11.26 13.45
CA ALA A 264 -16.85 -12.62 13.54
C ALA A 264 -17.99 -13.65 13.66
N SER A 265 -18.98 -13.39 14.53
CA SER A 265 -20.16 -14.22 14.67
C SER A 265 -20.91 -14.42 13.34
N LEU A 266 -21.06 -13.35 12.57
CA LEU A 266 -21.74 -13.39 11.27
C LEU A 266 -20.89 -14.09 10.19
N LEU A 267 -19.57 -13.86 10.16
CA LEU A 267 -18.65 -14.49 9.19
C LEU A 267 -18.56 -16.00 9.39
N LYS A 268 -18.59 -16.48 10.64
CA LYS A 268 -18.50 -17.89 11.00
C LYS A 268 -19.57 -18.75 10.27
N GLU A 269 -20.76 -18.22 10.09
CA GLU A 269 -21.87 -18.90 9.41
C GLU A 269 -21.65 -19.11 7.91
N ARG A 270 -20.70 -18.36 7.28
CA ARG A 270 -20.46 -18.37 5.84
C ARG A 270 -19.37 -19.36 5.39
N GLY A 271 -18.59 -19.88 6.33
CA GLY A 271 -17.52 -20.82 6.03
C GLY A 271 -16.50 -20.28 5.02
N ILE A 272 -16.15 -19.00 5.15
CA ILE A 272 -15.16 -18.30 4.33
C ILE A 272 -13.78 -18.30 4.97
N ARG A 273 -12.78 -17.91 4.18
CA ARG A 273 -11.44 -17.59 4.68
C ARG A 273 -11.17 -16.11 4.46
N PHE A 274 -10.47 -15.48 5.38
CA PHE A 274 -10.16 -14.06 5.21
C PHE A 274 -8.85 -13.65 5.90
N GLY A 275 -8.25 -12.58 5.35
CA GLY A 275 -7.10 -11.87 5.92
C GLY A 275 -7.50 -10.49 6.43
N ILE A 276 -6.69 -9.93 7.35
CA ILE A 276 -6.90 -8.58 7.92
C ILE A 276 -5.59 -7.87 8.17
N GLU A 277 -5.67 -6.54 8.41
CA GLU A 277 -4.57 -5.73 8.90
C GLU A 277 -4.91 -5.10 10.25
N GLY A 278 -3.92 -4.99 11.13
CA GLY A 278 -4.15 -4.44 12.45
C GLY A 278 -2.91 -3.91 13.15
N ARG A 279 -3.16 -3.30 14.28
CA ARG A 279 -2.11 -2.85 15.20
C ARG A 279 -1.89 -3.90 16.28
N VAL A 280 -0.68 -3.99 16.75
CA VAL A 280 -0.27 -4.92 17.83
C VAL A 280 -1.17 -4.83 19.07
N ASN A 281 -1.52 -3.62 19.47
CA ASN A 281 -2.33 -3.38 20.68
C ASN A 281 -3.82 -3.75 20.52
N ASP A 282 -4.25 -4.15 19.31
CA ASP A 282 -5.61 -4.62 19.05
C ASP A 282 -5.71 -6.15 19.10
N ILE A 283 -4.57 -6.85 19.20
CA ILE A 283 -4.53 -8.31 19.27
C ILE A 283 -4.85 -8.76 20.69
N GLU A 284 -6.11 -9.09 20.91
CA GLU A 284 -6.66 -9.58 22.16
C GLU A 284 -7.21 -11.01 21.99
N GLU A 285 -7.12 -11.82 23.04
CA GLU A 285 -7.47 -13.24 22.98
C GLU A 285 -8.92 -13.48 22.55
N GLU A 286 -9.86 -12.75 23.12
CA GLU A 286 -11.30 -12.93 22.83
C GLU A 286 -11.64 -12.62 21.35
N THR A 287 -11.17 -11.49 20.83
CA THR A 287 -11.42 -11.11 19.45
C THR A 287 -10.68 -12.01 18.47
N LEU A 288 -9.43 -12.39 18.79
CA LEU A 288 -8.64 -13.27 17.94
C LEU A 288 -9.26 -14.68 17.88
N SER A 289 -9.67 -15.25 19.01
CA SER A 289 -10.37 -16.54 19.04
C SER A 289 -11.62 -16.53 18.16
N ALA A 290 -12.47 -15.52 18.31
CA ALA A 290 -13.68 -15.37 17.52
C ALA A 290 -13.40 -15.24 16.02
N LEU A 291 -12.37 -14.48 15.65
CA LEU A 291 -11.98 -14.30 14.24
C LEU A 291 -11.40 -15.59 13.64
N VAL A 292 -10.58 -16.33 14.37
CA VAL A 292 -10.01 -17.62 13.91
C VAL A 292 -11.12 -18.64 13.70
N GLU A 293 -12.08 -18.72 14.60
CA GLU A 293 -13.25 -19.58 14.45
C GLU A 293 -14.14 -19.16 13.26
N ALA A 294 -14.10 -17.89 12.89
CA ALA A 294 -14.82 -17.34 11.74
C ALA A 294 -14.08 -17.53 10.40
N GLY A 295 -12.82 -18.01 10.39
CA GLY A 295 -12.05 -18.28 9.20
C GLY A 295 -10.87 -17.34 8.95
N LEU A 296 -10.46 -16.53 9.93
CA LEU A 296 -9.22 -15.76 9.86
C LEU A 296 -8.03 -16.70 9.69
N HIS A 297 -7.22 -16.50 8.65
CA HIS A 297 -6.06 -17.35 8.34
C HIS A 297 -4.76 -16.56 8.17
N GLN A 298 -4.84 -15.27 7.97
CA GLN A 298 -3.65 -14.41 7.85
C GLN A 298 -3.90 -13.02 8.45
N ILE A 299 -2.86 -12.44 9.01
CA ILE A 299 -2.89 -11.10 9.53
C ILE A 299 -1.57 -10.37 9.25
N LEU A 300 -1.67 -9.12 8.80
CA LEU A 300 -0.56 -8.19 8.77
C LEU A 300 -0.61 -7.32 10.02
N ILE A 301 0.44 -7.36 10.85
CA ILE A 301 0.58 -6.49 12.02
C ILE A 301 1.79 -5.58 11.91
N GLY A 302 1.58 -4.30 12.22
CA GLY A 302 2.68 -3.34 12.27
C GLY A 302 3.45 -3.47 13.59
N LEU A 303 4.60 -4.13 13.58
CA LEU A 303 5.54 -4.16 14.71
C LEU A 303 6.44 -2.93 14.73
N GLU A 304 6.88 -2.49 13.58
CA GLU A 304 7.73 -1.37 13.21
C GLU A 304 9.15 -1.46 13.76
N SER A 305 9.36 -1.83 15.04
CA SER A 305 10.69 -1.90 15.65
C SER A 305 10.73 -2.85 16.85
N GLY A 306 11.91 -3.41 17.12
CA GLY A 306 12.27 -4.13 18.35
C GLY A 306 12.81 -3.20 19.45
N ARG A 307 12.55 -1.88 19.40
CA ARG A 307 13.06 -0.87 20.34
C ARG A 307 11.99 0.11 20.77
N ASN A 308 11.86 0.32 22.07
CA ASN A 308 10.86 1.25 22.64
C ASN A 308 11.12 2.70 22.22
N GLU A 309 12.40 3.13 22.12
CA GLU A 309 12.75 4.50 21.68
C GLU A 309 12.32 4.75 20.22
N SER A 310 12.50 3.77 19.32
CA SER A 310 12.02 3.86 17.95
C SER A 310 10.50 3.91 17.88
N LEU A 311 9.81 3.02 18.62
CA LEU A 311 8.35 3.01 18.70
C LEU A 311 7.80 4.35 19.21
N GLN A 312 8.51 5.00 20.14
CA GLN A 312 8.16 6.32 20.64
C GLN A 312 8.36 7.42 19.57
N ARG A 313 9.52 7.43 18.85
CA ARG A 313 9.77 8.39 17.76
C ARG A 313 8.74 8.23 16.62
N LEU A 314 8.42 7.01 16.27
CA LEU A 314 7.40 6.69 15.27
C LEU A 314 5.97 6.99 15.76
N ASN A 315 5.79 7.40 17.02
CA ASN A 315 4.50 7.59 17.67
C ASN A 315 3.56 6.38 17.51
N LYS A 316 4.15 5.18 17.56
CA LYS A 316 3.40 3.92 17.42
C LYS A 316 2.46 3.68 18.60
N ARG A 317 2.81 4.19 19.79
CA ARG A 317 2.08 3.99 21.05
C ARG A 317 1.92 2.52 21.43
N THR A 318 2.96 1.74 21.17
CA THR A 318 3.11 0.33 21.56
C THR A 318 4.48 0.14 22.18
N THR A 319 4.70 -1.01 22.83
CA THR A 319 6.00 -1.40 23.38
C THR A 319 6.50 -2.69 22.75
N VAL A 320 7.78 -3.00 22.95
CA VAL A 320 8.40 -4.24 22.48
C VAL A 320 7.72 -5.46 23.10
N GLU A 321 7.36 -5.38 24.38
CA GLU A 321 6.64 -6.45 25.11
C GLU A 321 5.25 -6.71 24.50
N GLN A 322 4.55 -5.65 24.06
CA GLN A 322 3.28 -5.80 23.35
C GLN A 322 3.48 -6.45 21.98
N ASN A 323 4.57 -6.10 21.26
CA ASN A 323 4.92 -6.76 20.00
C ASN A 323 5.13 -8.26 20.20
N GLU A 324 5.94 -8.64 21.20
CA GLU A 324 6.23 -10.06 21.53
C GLU A 324 4.98 -10.82 21.94
N ARG A 325 4.14 -10.22 22.78
CA ARG A 325 2.85 -10.80 23.18
C ARG A 325 1.93 -11.05 21.99
N ALA A 326 1.83 -10.11 21.08
CA ALA A 326 0.97 -10.26 19.90
C ALA A 326 1.46 -11.41 18.99
N ILE A 327 2.77 -11.51 18.75
CA ILE A 327 3.37 -12.61 17.99
C ILE A 327 3.05 -13.96 18.66
N GLN A 328 3.26 -14.06 19.97
CA GLN A 328 2.99 -15.29 20.73
C GLN A 328 1.52 -15.68 20.66
N LEU A 329 0.62 -14.70 20.86
CA LEU A 329 -0.81 -14.96 20.84
C LEU A 329 -1.29 -15.41 19.45
N LEU A 330 -0.84 -14.79 18.38
CA LEU A 330 -1.17 -15.21 17.01
C LEU A 330 -0.74 -16.66 16.75
N ARG A 331 0.49 -17.04 17.15
CA ARG A 331 1.00 -18.39 16.98
C ARG A 331 0.25 -19.43 17.83
N GLN A 332 -0.22 -19.08 19.03
CA GLN A 332 -1.08 -19.94 19.85
C GLN A 332 -2.39 -20.30 19.12
N TYR A 333 -2.88 -19.39 18.28
CA TYR A 333 -4.06 -19.61 17.44
C TYR A 333 -3.73 -20.12 16.02
N GLY A 334 -2.48 -20.56 15.78
CA GLY A 334 -2.06 -21.16 14.51
C GLY A 334 -1.85 -20.16 13.36
N ILE A 335 -1.73 -18.87 13.66
CA ILE A 335 -1.47 -17.83 12.68
C ILE A 335 -0.01 -17.38 12.77
N GLU A 336 0.77 -17.59 11.71
CA GLU A 336 2.07 -16.94 11.57
C GLU A 336 1.86 -15.49 11.09
N PRO A 337 2.34 -14.48 11.85
CA PRO A 337 2.07 -13.10 11.51
C PRO A 337 2.90 -12.61 10.30
N ASN A 338 2.27 -11.95 9.34
CA ASN A 338 2.96 -11.02 8.46
C ASN A 338 3.26 -9.75 9.22
N VAL A 339 4.45 -9.20 9.07
CA VAL A 339 4.89 -8.08 9.91
C VAL A 339 5.34 -6.89 9.08
N GLY A 340 4.80 -5.71 9.42
CA GLY A 340 5.37 -4.44 9.04
C GLY A 340 6.53 -4.09 9.98
N PHE A 341 7.72 -3.81 9.43
CA PHE A 341 8.93 -3.53 10.22
C PHE A 341 9.81 -2.51 9.52
N ILE A 342 10.30 -1.52 10.26
CA ILE A 342 11.21 -0.47 9.78
C ILE A 342 12.60 -0.77 10.34
N MET A 343 13.45 -1.39 9.52
CA MET A 343 14.83 -1.71 9.93
C MET A 343 15.69 -0.45 10.02
N PHE A 344 15.52 0.46 9.06
CA PHE A 344 16.40 1.63 8.89
C PHE A 344 15.61 2.93 9.01
N GLU A 345 15.70 3.58 10.19
CA GLU A 345 15.28 4.97 10.37
C GLU A 345 16.45 5.91 10.06
N PRO A 346 16.23 7.16 9.60
CA PRO A 346 17.31 8.12 9.28
C PRO A 346 18.29 8.35 10.43
N ASP A 347 17.85 8.24 11.68
CA ASP A 347 18.65 8.49 12.89
C ASP A 347 19.13 7.21 13.58
N SER A 348 19.00 6.06 12.95
CA SER A 348 19.47 4.78 13.51
C SER A 348 20.98 4.73 13.66
N SER A 349 21.46 4.20 14.79
CA SER A 349 22.82 3.74 14.99
C SER A 349 22.97 2.25 14.66
N LEU A 350 24.22 1.75 14.51
CA LEU A 350 24.46 0.30 14.34
C LEU A 350 23.91 -0.52 15.52
N LYS A 351 24.01 0.04 16.75
CA LYS A 351 23.40 -0.59 17.93
C LYS A 351 21.89 -0.75 17.80
N ASP A 352 21.22 0.21 17.19
CA ASP A 352 19.79 0.17 16.97
C ASP A 352 19.43 -0.93 15.97
N ILE A 353 20.19 -1.02 14.87
CA ILE A 353 20.06 -2.08 13.87
C ILE A 353 20.30 -3.45 14.49
N ARG A 354 21.35 -3.59 15.32
CA ARG A 354 21.64 -4.84 16.05
C ARG A 354 20.45 -5.25 16.94
N THR A 355 19.90 -4.30 17.69
CA THR A 355 18.77 -4.56 18.57
C THR A 355 17.53 -5.02 17.78
N ASN A 356 17.25 -4.38 16.65
CA ASN A 356 16.18 -4.79 15.74
C ASN A 356 16.41 -6.19 15.16
N PHE A 357 17.63 -6.47 14.71
CA PHE A 357 17.98 -7.79 14.17
C PHE A 357 17.85 -8.90 15.21
N GLU A 358 18.34 -8.70 16.44
CA GLU A 358 18.19 -9.67 17.53
C GLU A 358 16.72 -9.83 17.95
N PHE A 359 15.91 -8.76 17.88
CA PHE A 359 14.45 -8.87 18.08
C PHE A 359 13.81 -9.80 17.04
N LEU A 360 14.11 -9.63 15.76
CA LEU A 360 13.59 -10.49 14.70
C LEU A 360 14.03 -11.96 14.91
N LYS A 361 15.30 -12.20 15.27
CA LYS A 361 15.83 -13.54 15.53
C LYS A 361 15.14 -14.22 16.72
N ARG A 362 15.10 -13.56 17.90
CA ARG A 362 14.54 -14.17 19.10
C ARG A 362 13.03 -14.41 19.02
N ASN A 363 12.35 -13.67 18.16
CA ASN A 363 10.93 -13.86 17.87
C ASN A 363 10.68 -14.75 16.64
N ASP A 364 11.74 -15.35 16.09
CA ASP A 364 11.67 -16.33 15.01
C ASP A 364 10.92 -15.79 13.75
N LEU A 365 11.16 -14.51 13.43
CA LEU A 365 10.54 -13.80 12.31
C LEU A 365 11.37 -13.84 11.01
N LEU A 366 12.51 -14.57 11.03
CA LEU A 366 13.42 -14.72 9.90
C LEU A 366 13.38 -16.16 9.32
N LYS A 367 12.20 -16.77 9.27
CA LYS A 367 12.03 -18.14 8.75
C LYS A 367 11.69 -18.17 7.26
N ASP A 368 10.87 -17.25 6.82
CA ASP A 368 10.37 -17.15 5.46
C ASP A 368 11.22 -16.17 4.65
N LEU A 369 11.60 -16.56 3.43
CA LEU A 369 12.47 -15.75 2.58
C LEU A 369 11.84 -14.40 2.23
N SER A 370 10.53 -14.37 1.93
CA SER A 370 9.86 -13.14 1.50
C SER A 370 9.75 -12.14 2.66
N ILE A 371 9.42 -12.64 3.87
CA ILE A 371 9.37 -11.83 5.09
C ILE A 371 10.78 -11.35 5.45
N THR A 372 11.78 -12.24 5.46
CA THR A 372 13.17 -11.89 5.78
C THR A 372 13.72 -10.84 4.84
N ALA A 373 13.52 -10.99 3.53
CA ALA A 373 13.97 -10.02 2.53
C ALA A 373 13.32 -8.65 2.74
N ASN A 374 12.05 -8.61 3.14
CA ASN A 374 11.36 -7.37 3.46
C ASN A 374 11.90 -6.72 4.76
N VAL A 375 11.89 -7.45 5.86
CA VAL A 375 12.23 -6.87 7.18
C VAL A 375 13.71 -6.51 7.35
N LEU A 376 14.64 -7.18 6.64
CA LEU A 376 16.08 -6.86 6.70
C LEU A 376 16.50 -5.71 5.78
N TYR A 377 15.62 -5.27 4.89
CA TYR A 377 15.89 -4.16 3.99
C TYR A 377 15.16 -2.88 4.38
N HIS A 378 13.93 -2.98 4.91
CA HIS A 378 12.93 -1.92 4.85
C HIS A 378 13.37 -0.61 5.51
N PRO A 379 13.60 0.48 4.75
CA PRO A 379 13.82 1.80 5.29
C PRO A 379 12.49 2.46 5.65
N GLN A 380 12.54 3.47 6.50
CA GLN A 380 11.39 4.33 6.72
C GLN A 380 11.02 5.07 5.43
N ILE A 381 9.83 4.76 4.89
CA ILE A 381 9.28 5.48 3.74
C ILE A 381 8.83 6.86 4.19
N ILE A 382 9.22 7.90 3.45
CA ILE A 382 8.96 9.31 3.78
C ILE A 382 8.05 9.89 2.70
N LEU A 383 6.76 9.98 3.00
CA LEU A 383 5.75 10.45 2.05
C LEU A 383 5.24 11.84 2.41
N GLN A 384 4.99 12.65 1.39
CA GLN A 384 4.37 13.96 1.51
C GLN A 384 3.06 13.88 2.31
N GLY A 385 2.81 14.88 3.15
CA GLY A 385 1.66 14.91 4.05
C GLY A 385 1.91 14.26 5.41
N THR A 386 2.94 13.42 5.57
CA THR A 386 3.28 12.80 6.86
C THR A 386 4.07 13.74 7.77
N LYS A 387 4.01 13.48 9.08
CA LYS A 387 4.82 14.23 10.06
C LYS A 387 6.32 14.02 9.85
N ALA A 388 6.74 12.81 9.47
CA ALA A 388 8.15 12.51 9.18
C ALA A 388 8.67 13.38 8.03
N TYR A 389 7.89 13.51 6.93
CA TYR A 389 8.25 14.39 5.82
C TYR A 389 8.39 15.85 6.27
N GLN A 390 7.41 16.36 7.03
CA GLN A 390 7.41 17.75 7.52
C GLN A 390 8.60 18.04 8.45
N SER A 391 8.91 17.12 9.37
CA SER A 391 10.06 17.26 10.27
C SER A 391 11.38 17.31 9.51
N LEU A 392 11.61 16.34 8.61
CA LEU A 392 12.84 16.29 7.81
C LEU A 392 12.99 17.50 6.87
N GLN A 393 11.88 18.01 6.34
CA GLN A 393 11.87 19.23 5.53
C GLN A 393 12.26 20.45 6.38
N ALA A 394 11.68 20.60 7.57
CA ALA A 394 12.01 21.68 8.49
C ALA A 394 13.47 21.64 8.98
N GLU A 395 14.04 20.45 9.12
CA GLU A 395 15.45 20.22 9.48
C GLU A 395 16.42 20.40 8.30
N GLY A 396 15.92 20.60 7.08
CA GLY A 396 16.74 20.68 5.85
C GLY A 396 17.39 19.34 5.44
N ARG A 397 16.88 18.22 5.94
CA ARG A 397 17.40 16.86 5.69
C ARG A 397 16.65 16.09 4.63
N LEU A 398 15.46 16.56 4.25
CA LEU A 398 14.65 15.91 3.24
C LEU A 398 15.32 16.03 1.86
N LYS A 399 15.49 14.91 1.19
CA LYS A 399 15.88 14.83 -0.22
C LYS A 399 14.72 14.27 -1.01
N LEU A 400 14.28 14.98 -2.04
CA LEU A 400 13.20 14.50 -2.92
C LEU A 400 13.77 13.44 -3.88
N LEU A 401 12.97 12.42 -4.14
CA LEU A 401 13.23 11.43 -5.19
C LEU A 401 12.77 11.96 -6.56
N SER A 402 12.17 11.13 -7.37
CA SER A 402 11.69 11.54 -8.71
C SER A 402 10.55 12.55 -8.69
N THR A 403 9.81 12.61 -7.58
CA THR A 403 8.67 13.53 -7.36
C THR A 403 8.76 14.15 -5.97
N SER A 404 7.98 15.20 -5.72
CA SER A 404 7.84 15.79 -4.38
C SER A 404 7.05 14.88 -3.41
N TYR A 405 6.37 13.87 -3.92
CA TYR A 405 5.53 12.99 -3.12
C TYR A 405 6.33 12.05 -2.21
N GLU A 406 7.45 11.55 -2.71
CA GLU A 406 8.31 10.65 -1.95
C GLU A 406 9.68 11.30 -1.74
N GLY A 407 10.12 11.29 -0.50
CA GLY A 407 11.41 11.77 -0.09
C GLY A 407 12.26 10.70 0.56
N THR A 408 13.53 11.00 0.72
CA THR A 408 14.47 10.24 1.54
C THR A 408 15.26 11.21 2.41
N ALA A 409 15.95 10.67 3.41
CA ALA A 409 16.87 11.45 4.24
C ALA A 409 18.22 10.74 4.32
N SER A 410 19.29 11.52 4.39
CA SER A 410 20.60 10.94 4.68
C SER A 410 20.59 10.33 6.07
N PHE A 411 21.14 9.13 6.20
CA PHE A 411 21.37 8.53 7.51
C PHE A 411 22.36 9.37 8.32
N ALA A 412 22.08 9.58 9.58
CA ALA A 412 22.98 10.27 10.50
C ALA A 412 24.31 9.50 10.69
N ASN A 413 24.25 8.16 10.61
CA ASN A 413 25.40 7.28 10.68
C ASN A 413 25.76 6.75 9.28
N PRO A 414 26.95 7.09 8.72
CA PRO A 414 27.38 6.60 7.40
C PRO A 414 27.48 5.07 7.29
N GLN A 415 27.80 4.37 8.38
CA GLN A 415 27.91 2.92 8.39
C GLN A 415 26.52 2.27 8.28
N VAL A 416 25.50 2.89 8.88
CA VAL A 416 24.09 2.48 8.67
C VAL A 416 23.68 2.69 7.22
N ALA A 417 24.09 3.81 6.60
CA ALA A 417 23.84 4.05 5.18
C ALA A 417 24.46 2.97 4.29
N SER A 418 25.70 2.55 4.57
CA SER A 418 26.37 1.47 3.82
C SER A 418 25.61 0.14 3.97
N LEU A 419 25.20 -0.23 5.19
CA LEU A 419 24.43 -1.46 5.41
C LEU A 419 23.08 -1.40 4.70
N ALA A 420 22.35 -0.29 4.80
CA ALA A 420 21.07 -0.11 4.13
C ALA A 420 21.19 -0.23 2.60
N LEU A 421 22.24 0.37 2.01
CA LEU A 421 22.54 0.26 0.58
C LEU A 421 22.82 -1.19 0.16
N ILE A 422 23.68 -1.89 0.88
CA ILE A 422 24.04 -3.28 0.60
C ILE A 422 22.77 -4.17 0.65
N MET A 423 21.99 -4.02 1.72
CA MET A 423 20.78 -4.82 1.89
C MET A 423 19.72 -4.48 0.83
N SER A 424 19.58 -3.22 0.46
CA SER A 424 18.72 -2.81 -0.65
C SER A 424 19.10 -3.52 -1.96
N MET A 425 20.39 -3.55 -2.32
CA MET A 425 20.85 -4.18 -3.55
C MET A 425 20.67 -5.71 -3.53
N ILE A 426 20.94 -6.36 -2.40
CA ILE A 426 20.81 -7.82 -2.26
C ILE A 426 19.33 -8.23 -2.28
N THR A 427 18.50 -7.57 -1.50
CA THR A 427 17.07 -7.91 -1.43
C THR A 427 16.36 -7.60 -2.73
N ASN A 428 16.70 -6.47 -3.39
CA ASN A 428 16.16 -6.17 -4.72
C ASN A 428 16.50 -7.27 -5.74
N TYR A 429 17.71 -7.82 -5.68
CA TYR A 429 18.10 -8.94 -6.53
C TYR A 429 17.25 -10.19 -6.26
N ILE A 430 17.01 -10.53 -5.00
CA ILE A 430 16.12 -11.64 -4.60
C ILE A 430 14.70 -11.39 -5.13
N PHE A 431 14.12 -10.21 -4.89
CA PHE A 431 12.78 -9.87 -5.37
C PHE A 431 12.68 -9.94 -6.91
N ALA A 432 13.71 -9.47 -7.62
CA ALA A 432 13.74 -9.57 -9.08
C ALA A 432 13.72 -11.03 -9.57
N LYS A 433 14.50 -11.90 -8.94
CA LYS A 433 14.53 -13.34 -9.26
C LYS A 433 13.22 -14.04 -8.91
N MET A 434 12.63 -13.70 -7.78
CA MET A 434 11.42 -14.36 -7.26
C MET A 434 10.11 -13.78 -7.82
N ASN A 435 10.14 -12.62 -8.47
CA ASN A 435 8.95 -11.90 -8.92
C ASN A 435 8.00 -12.75 -9.78
N GLY A 436 8.53 -13.56 -10.70
CA GLY A 436 7.74 -14.47 -11.52
C GLY A 436 7.04 -15.54 -10.68
N ILE A 437 7.77 -16.13 -9.75
CA ILE A 437 7.31 -17.22 -8.88
C ILE A 437 6.27 -16.69 -7.86
N TRP A 438 6.63 -15.66 -7.10
CA TRP A 438 5.73 -15.09 -6.08
C TRP A 438 4.46 -14.45 -6.66
N SER A 439 4.48 -14.04 -7.92
CA SER A 439 3.29 -13.57 -8.65
C SER A 439 2.50 -14.71 -9.32
N GLY A 440 2.91 -15.97 -9.14
CA GLY A 440 2.25 -17.14 -9.76
C GLY A 440 2.36 -17.24 -11.29
N ARG A 441 3.30 -16.47 -11.90
CA ARG A 441 3.55 -16.51 -13.35
C ARG A 441 4.48 -17.64 -13.76
N ASP A 442 5.46 -17.91 -12.91
CA ASP A 442 6.45 -18.96 -13.11
C ASP A 442 6.22 -20.07 -12.08
N PRO A 443 6.49 -21.34 -12.43
CA PRO A 443 6.35 -22.45 -11.51
C PRO A 443 7.39 -22.36 -10.39
N GLU A 444 7.04 -22.88 -9.21
CA GLU A 444 8.00 -23.03 -8.13
C GLU A 444 9.11 -24.04 -8.50
N PRO A 445 10.34 -23.86 -7.98
CA PRO A 445 11.42 -24.84 -8.11
C PRO A 445 10.99 -26.20 -7.58
N LYS A 446 11.53 -27.31 -8.09
CA LYS A 446 11.18 -28.66 -7.65
C LYS A 446 11.40 -28.88 -6.15
N ASP A 447 12.44 -28.26 -5.58
CA ASP A 447 12.80 -28.33 -4.16
C ASP A 447 12.67 -26.94 -3.50
N ALA A 448 11.53 -26.27 -3.73
CA ALA A 448 11.28 -24.88 -3.32
C ALA A 448 11.66 -24.61 -1.85
N ASP A 449 11.23 -25.47 -0.93
CA ASP A 449 11.53 -25.34 0.50
C ASP A 449 13.04 -25.30 0.78
N ILE A 450 13.80 -26.18 0.12
CA ILE A 450 15.27 -26.26 0.29
C ILE A 450 15.94 -25.02 -0.29
N VAL A 451 15.50 -24.61 -1.49
CA VAL A 451 16.00 -23.41 -2.17
C VAL A 451 15.73 -22.17 -1.34
N TYR A 452 14.47 -21.98 -0.90
CA TYR A 452 14.07 -20.82 -0.11
C TYR A 452 14.79 -20.78 1.24
N HIS A 453 14.93 -21.92 1.91
CA HIS A 453 15.70 -22.00 3.15
C HIS A 453 17.16 -21.59 2.94
N LYS A 454 17.82 -22.08 1.88
CA LYS A 454 19.22 -21.75 1.57
C LYS A 454 19.40 -20.27 1.25
N LEU A 455 18.52 -19.70 0.42
CA LEU A 455 18.54 -18.27 0.09
C LEU A 455 18.31 -17.42 1.35
N ASN A 456 17.38 -17.84 2.19
CA ASN A 456 17.08 -17.17 3.45
C ASN A 456 18.29 -17.13 4.39
N GLN A 457 18.97 -18.27 4.58
CA GLN A 457 20.18 -18.35 5.40
C GLN A 457 21.31 -17.51 4.81
N THR A 458 21.45 -17.47 3.48
CA THR A 458 22.42 -16.61 2.80
C THR A 458 22.14 -15.13 3.08
N LEU A 459 20.91 -14.68 2.98
CA LEU A 459 20.50 -13.31 3.27
C LEU A 459 20.79 -12.91 4.73
N ILE A 460 20.41 -13.77 5.68
CA ILE A 460 20.63 -13.56 7.12
C ILE A 460 22.15 -13.46 7.40
N ARG A 461 22.95 -14.33 6.81
CA ARG A 461 24.41 -14.32 6.95
C ARG A 461 25.00 -13.00 6.46
N TYR A 462 24.66 -12.56 5.25
CA TYR A 462 25.16 -11.29 4.70
C TYR A 462 24.79 -10.09 5.58
N PHE A 463 23.57 -10.04 6.08
CA PHE A 463 23.17 -8.99 7.02
C PHE A 463 24.02 -9.02 8.30
N GLN A 464 24.14 -10.18 8.93
CA GLN A 464 24.85 -10.35 10.20
C GLN A 464 26.34 -10.06 10.08
N ASP A 465 26.99 -10.58 9.05
CA ASP A 465 28.44 -10.42 8.83
C ASP A 465 28.79 -8.96 8.50
N THR A 466 28.02 -8.32 7.61
CA THR A 466 28.18 -6.91 7.28
C THR A 466 27.99 -6.02 8.50
N LEU A 467 26.92 -6.25 9.28
CA LEU A 467 26.68 -5.51 10.51
C LEU A 467 27.83 -5.67 11.52
N SER A 468 28.32 -6.88 11.71
CA SER A 468 29.45 -7.16 12.62
C SER A 468 30.75 -6.52 12.16
N GLN A 469 31.03 -6.50 10.86
CA GLN A 469 32.17 -5.80 10.29
C GLN A 469 32.11 -4.30 10.57
N LEU A 470 30.95 -3.68 10.34
CA LEU A 470 30.76 -2.24 10.57
C LEU A 470 30.86 -1.89 12.06
N GLU A 471 30.33 -2.73 12.96
CA GLU A 471 30.44 -2.57 14.42
C GLU A 471 31.90 -2.63 14.92
N SER A 472 32.78 -3.36 14.21
CA SER A 472 34.24 -3.38 14.52
C SER A 472 34.94 -2.07 14.21
N GLY A 473 34.24 -1.07 13.67
CA GLY A 473 34.79 0.23 13.32
C GLY A 473 35.47 0.28 11.94
N LYS A 474 35.42 -0.80 11.17
CA LYS A 474 35.96 -0.86 9.81
C LYS A 474 34.94 -0.38 8.80
N PRO A 475 35.05 0.85 8.27
CA PRO A 475 34.10 1.32 7.24
C PRO A 475 34.29 0.53 5.95
N LEU A 476 33.23 0.39 5.18
CA LEU A 476 33.25 -0.17 3.83
C LEU A 476 33.39 0.96 2.81
N VAL A 477 34.33 0.80 1.86
CA VAL A 477 34.49 1.70 0.71
C VAL A 477 33.69 1.17 -0.49
N ASP A 478 33.39 2.04 -1.46
CA ASP A 478 32.51 1.69 -2.61
C ASP A 478 32.94 0.42 -3.35
N GLY A 479 34.24 0.20 -3.51
CA GLY A 479 34.77 -1.02 -4.14
C GLY A 479 34.49 -2.29 -3.32
N GLU A 480 34.59 -2.21 -1.99
CA GLU A 480 34.28 -3.33 -1.09
C GLU A 480 32.77 -3.61 -1.07
N ILE A 481 31.93 -2.56 -1.07
CA ILE A 481 30.47 -2.68 -1.17
C ILE A 481 30.10 -3.41 -2.47
N THR A 482 30.67 -2.97 -3.59
CA THR A 482 30.41 -3.58 -4.90
C THR A 482 30.83 -5.06 -4.93
N ALA A 483 32.02 -5.37 -4.41
CA ALA A 483 32.52 -6.75 -4.36
C ALA A 483 31.62 -7.64 -3.47
N LEU A 484 31.22 -7.14 -2.29
CA LEU A 484 30.34 -7.87 -1.37
C LEU A 484 28.96 -8.15 -1.97
N VAL A 485 28.37 -7.16 -2.64
CA VAL A 485 27.07 -7.33 -3.31
C VAL A 485 27.16 -8.32 -4.48
N ASN A 486 28.24 -8.26 -5.27
CA ASN A 486 28.44 -9.22 -6.37
C ASN A 486 28.63 -10.64 -5.84
N GLN A 487 29.41 -10.84 -4.78
CA GLN A 487 29.54 -12.14 -4.13
C GLN A 487 28.20 -12.66 -3.60
N ALA A 488 27.40 -11.77 -2.99
CA ALA A 488 26.07 -12.15 -2.52
C ALA A 488 25.15 -12.61 -3.67
N LYS A 489 25.21 -11.94 -4.82
CA LYS A 489 24.45 -12.35 -6.02
C LYS A 489 24.91 -13.69 -6.55
N GLU A 490 26.23 -13.95 -6.60
CA GLU A 490 26.80 -15.24 -7.00
C GLU A 490 26.35 -16.36 -6.03
N ASP A 491 26.40 -16.12 -4.73
CA ASP A 491 25.93 -17.08 -3.71
C ASP A 491 24.43 -17.37 -3.83
N ILE A 492 23.62 -16.35 -4.15
CA ILE A 492 22.17 -16.48 -4.40
C ILE A 492 21.94 -17.31 -5.66
N ASP A 493 22.64 -17.04 -6.75
CA ASP A 493 22.53 -17.81 -8.00
C ASP A 493 22.96 -19.27 -7.84
N ALA A 494 24.02 -19.52 -7.07
CA ALA A 494 24.47 -20.88 -6.73
C ALA A 494 23.51 -21.60 -5.76
N GLY A 495 22.74 -20.86 -4.97
CA GLY A 495 21.75 -21.37 -4.02
C GLY A 495 20.42 -21.73 -4.66
N GLY A 496 20.02 -20.99 -5.68
CA GLY A 496 18.80 -21.19 -6.43
C GLY A 496 19.14 -21.64 -7.84
N HIS A 497 18.79 -22.87 -8.23
CA HIS A 497 18.80 -23.25 -9.63
C HIS A 497 17.60 -22.56 -10.31
N PHE A 498 17.72 -21.25 -10.55
CA PHE A 498 16.77 -20.49 -11.37
C PHE A 498 17.08 -20.78 -12.84
N HIS A 499 16.22 -21.53 -13.50
CA HIS A 499 16.31 -21.82 -14.95
C HIS A 499 15.60 -20.74 -15.76
#